data_9246cff8ddc04eb5e727c25566c23e2c
#
_entry.id   9246cff8ddc04eb5e727c25566c23e2c
#
_cell.length_a   1.000
_cell.length_b   1.000
_cell.length_c   1.000
_cell.angle_alpha   90.00
_cell.angle_beta   90.00
_cell.angle_gamma   90.00
#
_symmetry.space_group_name_H-M   'P 1'
#
loop_
_entity.id
_entity.type
_entity.pdbx_description
1 polymer ?
#
loop_
_entity_poly.entity_id
_entity_poly.type
_entity_poly.pdbx_seq_one_letter_code
_entity_poly.pdbx_strand_id
1 'polypeptide(L)'
;MRADTVRSDNEIDIQVVTTAEQFMHAIAVRAICFMEETGLSVSQTIDGNDYQATHFVIYAKREPIGATRLRWFRDFAKIERTGFRPAYRNIRILKRTGDVIFRHVAMKGYQLLVTHAEPKYASLWERMLGFERVVGRPAVVTEGHEPYIELVRRIPPVPEAITMQADPKVLFRVEGQWDHPGAFESVDG
;
A
#
# COMPACT_ATOMS: atom_id res chain seq x y z
N MET A 1 -29.61 -5.22 -15.95
CA MET A 1 -28.99 -3.94 -15.51
C MET A 1 -27.52 -4.06 -15.79
N ARG A 2 -26.98 -3.33 -16.77
CA ARG A 2 -25.55 -3.33 -17.10
C ARG A 2 -24.84 -2.49 -16.05
N ALA A 3 -23.80 -3.07 -15.44
CA ALA A 3 -22.93 -2.34 -14.52
C ALA A 3 -22.31 -1.16 -15.27
N ASP A 4 -22.58 0.05 -14.81
CA ASP A 4 -21.88 1.24 -15.30
C ASP A 4 -20.39 1.10 -14.98
N THR A 5 -19.63 0.93 -16.03
CA THR A 5 -18.17 0.90 -15.99
C THR A 5 -17.70 2.20 -15.37
N VAL A 6 -16.92 2.13 -14.29
CA VAL A 6 -16.29 3.29 -13.64
C VAL A 6 -15.59 4.12 -14.72
N ARG A 7 -16.19 5.23 -15.07
CA ARG A 7 -15.70 6.16 -16.10
C ARG A 7 -14.87 7.23 -15.43
N SER A 8 -13.67 7.39 -15.93
CA SER A 8 -12.63 8.39 -15.71
C SER A 8 -11.65 8.10 -14.57
N ASP A 9 -10.38 7.96 -14.97
CA ASP A 9 -9.20 7.84 -14.08
C ASP A 9 -9.00 9.10 -13.18
N ASN A 10 -9.73 10.18 -13.43
CA ASN A 10 -9.70 11.44 -12.66
C ASN A 10 -10.43 11.38 -11.30
N GLU A 11 -11.10 10.28 -11.00
CA GLU A 11 -11.87 10.15 -9.75
C GLU A 11 -11.19 9.25 -8.70
N ILE A 12 -10.04 8.65 -9.03
CA ILE A 12 -9.30 7.79 -8.09
C ILE A 12 -8.26 8.63 -7.37
N ASP A 13 -8.34 8.65 -6.05
CA ASP A 13 -7.40 9.32 -5.16
C ASP A 13 -6.74 8.28 -4.25
N ILE A 14 -5.42 8.37 -4.08
CA ILE A 14 -4.62 7.42 -3.29
C ILE A 14 -3.87 8.23 -2.25
N GLN A 15 -4.22 8.04 -1.00
CA GLN A 15 -3.72 8.84 0.10
C GLN A 15 -2.95 7.99 1.11
N VAL A 16 -1.85 8.54 1.61
CA VAL A 16 -1.24 8.07 2.86
C VAL A 16 -2.18 8.43 4.00
N VAL A 17 -2.41 7.50 4.89
CA VAL A 17 -3.24 7.71 6.08
C VAL A 17 -2.50 8.59 7.07
N THR A 18 -3.07 9.74 7.36
CA THR A 18 -2.53 10.74 8.31
C THR A 18 -3.53 11.15 9.39
N THR A 19 -4.77 10.65 9.30
CA THR A 19 -5.84 10.93 10.27
C THR A 19 -6.47 9.63 10.79
N ALA A 20 -7.09 9.71 11.96
CA ALA A 20 -7.84 8.59 12.53
C ALA A 20 -9.02 8.16 11.64
N GLU A 21 -9.70 9.10 10.99
CA GLU A 21 -10.78 8.82 10.06
C GLU A 21 -10.28 7.99 8.86
N GLN A 22 -9.18 8.40 8.24
CA GLN A 22 -8.57 7.64 7.14
C GLN A 22 -8.12 6.24 7.59
N PHE A 23 -7.60 6.12 8.82
CA PHE A 23 -7.25 4.82 9.38
C PHE A 23 -8.49 3.91 9.51
N MET A 24 -9.60 4.44 10.00
CA MET A 24 -10.86 3.69 10.06
C MET A 24 -11.37 3.28 8.68
N HIS A 25 -11.19 4.12 7.65
CA HIS A 25 -11.49 3.76 6.27
C HIS A 25 -10.63 2.59 5.77
N ALA A 26 -9.32 2.58 6.07
CA ALA A 26 -8.45 1.45 5.74
C ALA A 26 -8.92 0.15 6.41
N ILE A 27 -9.25 0.21 7.70
CA ILE A 27 -9.76 -0.93 8.47
C ILE A 27 -11.09 -1.43 7.90
N ALA A 28 -12.02 -0.54 7.57
CA ALA A 28 -13.32 -0.91 6.98
C ALA A 28 -13.16 -1.66 5.65
N VAL A 29 -12.30 -1.16 4.76
CA VAL A 29 -11.99 -1.85 3.49
C VAL A 29 -11.39 -3.23 3.75
N ARG A 30 -10.45 -3.33 4.70
CA ARG A 30 -9.81 -4.61 5.06
C ARG A 30 -10.81 -5.59 5.66
N ALA A 31 -11.74 -5.13 6.49
CA ALA A 31 -12.80 -5.97 7.04
C ALA A 31 -13.66 -6.58 5.91
N ILE A 32 -14.08 -5.76 4.95
CA ILE A 32 -14.85 -6.24 3.80
C ILE A 32 -14.05 -7.25 2.97
N CYS A 33 -12.78 -6.93 2.64
CA CYS A 33 -11.98 -7.74 1.72
C CYS A 33 -11.44 -9.03 2.36
N PHE A 34 -11.13 -9.01 3.65
CA PHE A 34 -10.44 -10.11 4.31
C PHE A 34 -11.35 -10.88 5.26
N MET A 35 -12.24 -10.22 6.00
CA MET A 35 -13.13 -10.92 6.92
C MET A 35 -14.37 -11.46 6.19
N GLU A 36 -15.12 -10.59 5.54
CA GLU A 36 -16.38 -10.97 4.89
C GLU A 36 -16.15 -11.83 3.65
N GLU A 37 -15.18 -11.47 2.82
CA GLU A 37 -14.99 -12.15 1.53
C GLU A 37 -14.11 -13.40 1.63
N THR A 38 -13.04 -13.37 2.43
CA THR A 38 -12.08 -14.48 2.51
C THR A 38 -12.12 -15.25 3.83
N GLY A 39 -12.95 -14.84 4.78
CA GLY A 39 -13.16 -15.55 6.04
C GLY A 39 -12.02 -15.45 7.04
N LEU A 40 -11.09 -14.49 6.86
CA LEU A 40 -10.04 -14.26 7.85
C LEU A 40 -10.62 -13.78 9.18
N SER A 41 -10.02 -14.21 10.27
CA SER A 41 -10.40 -13.74 11.61
C SER A 41 -10.04 -12.25 11.79
N VAL A 42 -10.62 -11.63 12.81
CA VAL A 42 -10.28 -10.25 13.20
C VAL A 42 -8.78 -10.11 13.44
N SER A 43 -8.17 -11.02 14.20
CA SER A 43 -6.74 -10.98 14.53
C SER A 43 -5.80 -11.21 13.33
N GLN A 44 -6.27 -11.94 12.31
CA GLN A 44 -5.56 -12.10 11.05
C GLN A 44 -5.69 -10.88 10.14
N THR A 45 -6.76 -10.10 10.29
CA THR A 45 -7.04 -8.92 9.47
C THR A 45 -6.48 -7.65 10.09
N ILE A 46 -6.64 -7.49 11.39
CA ILE A 46 -6.22 -6.31 12.18
C ILE A 46 -5.29 -6.81 13.27
N ASP A 47 -4.06 -6.35 13.28
CA ASP A 47 -3.03 -6.82 14.22
C ASP A 47 -2.24 -5.65 14.82
N GLY A 48 -1.41 -5.93 15.84
CA GLY A 48 -0.62 -4.92 16.53
C GLY A 48 0.41 -4.19 15.64
N ASN A 49 0.68 -4.70 14.44
CA ASN A 49 1.56 -4.01 13.48
C ASN A 49 0.88 -2.82 12.80
N ASP A 50 -0.44 -2.69 12.91
CA ASP A 50 -1.18 -1.60 12.30
C ASP A 50 -0.78 -0.23 12.87
N TYR A 51 -0.44 -0.16 14.14
CA TYR A 51 -0.04 1.09 14.81
C TYR A 51 1.35 1.60 14.42
N GLN A 52 2.19 0.76 13.81
CA GLN A 52 3.57 1.10 13.42
C GLN A 52 3.77 1.09 11.90
N ALA A 53 2.70 0.92 11.16
CA ALA A 53 2.73 0.81 9.72
C ALA A 53 2.28 2.09 9.04
N THR A 54 2.74 2.30 7.82
CA THR A 54 2.18 3.30 6.92
C THR A 54 1.02 2.68 6.15
N HIS A 55 -0.15 3.28 6.25
CA HIS A 55 -1.34 2.82 5.54
C HIS A 55 -1.64 3.72 4.35
N PHE A 56 -2.22 3.11 3.32
CA PHE A 56 -2.79 3.83 2.18
C PHE A 56 -4.26 3.48 2.06
N VAL A 57 -5.07 4.48 1.74
CA VAL A 57 -6.47 4.32 1.34
C VAL A 57 -6.63 4.80 -0.08
N ILE A 58 -7.34 4.02 -0.85
CA ILE A 58 -7.71 4.32 -2.22
C ILE A 58 -9.18 4.73 -2.22
N TYR A 59 -9.47 5.90 -2.74
CA TYR A 59 -10.82 6.46 -2.84
C TYR A 59 -11.29 6.51 -4.29
N ALA A 60 -12.57 6.29 -4.47
CA ALA A 60 -13.31 6.64 -5.68
C ALA A 60 -14.47 7.55 -5.28
N LYS A 61 -14.52 8.78 -5.79
CA LYS A 61 -15.57 9.76 -5.43
C LYS A 61 -15.75 9.92 -3.91
N ARG A 62 -14.66 9.96 -3.17
CA ARG A 62 -14.58 10.03 -1.69
C ARG A 62 -14.99 8.75 -0.94
N GLU A 63 -15.43 7.70 -1.65
CA GLU A 63 -15.69 6.39 -1.06
C GLU A 63 -14.39 5.58 -0.93
N PRO A 64 -14.07 4.98 0.22
CA PRO A 64 -12.91 4.11 0.38
C PRO A 64 -13.18 2.78 -0.35
N ILE A 65 -12.36 2.49 -1.36
CA ILE A 65 -12.52 1.33 -2.24
C ILE A 65 -11.38 0.33 -2.17
N GLY A 66 -10.23 0.76 -1.65
CA GLY A 66 -9.06 -0.07 -1.49
C GLY A 66 -8.23 0.36 -0.30
N ALA A 67 -7.43 -0.55 0.22
CA ALA A 67 -6.45 -0.28 1.27
C ALA A 67 -5.22 -1.16 1.10
N THR A 68 -4.09 -0.67 1.58
CA THR A 68 -2.86 -1.44 1.71
C THR A 68 -2.03 -0.92 2.86
N ARG A 69 -1.11 -1.75 3.35
CA ARG A 69 -0.24 -1.44 4.47
C ARG A 69 1.22 -1.66 4.09
N LEU A 70 2.10 -0.73 4.44
CA LEU A 70 3.55 -0.87 4.37
C LEU A 70 4.11 -1.02 5.78
N ARG A 71 5.00 -2.00 5.95
CA ARG A 71 5.85 -2.12 7.14
C ARG A 71 7.30 -1.89 6.76
N TRP A 72 8.02 -1.26 7.67
CA TRP A 72 9.41 -0.88 7.46
C TRP A 72 10.33 -1.79 8.27
N PHE A 73 11.31 -2.36 7.63
CA PHE A 73 12.37 -3.18 8.21
C PHE A 73 13.70 -2.48 7.96
N ARG A 74 14.79 -3.06 8.46
CA ARG A 74 16.10 -2.41 8.38
C ARG A 74 16.50 -2.06 6.93
N ASP A 75 16.33 -2.97 6.00
CA ASP A 75 16.88 -2.92 4.63
C ASP A 75 15.83 -3.19 3.54
N PHE A 76 14.58 -3.39 3.90
CA PHE A 76 13.47 -3.56 2.97
C PHE A 76 12.16 -3.02 3.55
N ALA A 77 11.24 -2.68 2.68
CA ALA A 77 9.84 -2.45 3.03
C ALA A 77 9.00 -3.68 2.68
N LYS A 78 7.93 -3.92 3.42
CA LYS A 78 6.98 -4.99 3.14
C LYS A 78 5.60 -4.42 2.87
N ILE A 79 5.05 -4.70 1.68
CA ILE A 79 3.66 -4.40 1.35
C ILE A 79 2.79 -5.61 1.72
N GLU A 80 1.71 -5.35 2.42
CA GLU A 80 0.78 -6.38 2.90
C GLU A 80 -0.62 -5.81 3.09
N ARG A 81 -1.61 -6.69 3.32
CA ARG A 81 -3.01 -6.29 3.52
C ARG A 81 -3.56 -5.45 2.35
N THR A 82 -3.12 -5.73 1.13
CA THR A 82 -3.63 -5.08 -0.07
C THR A 82 -4.96 -5.69 -0.47
N GLY A 83 -6.02 -4.91 -0.42
CA GLY A 83 -7.37 -5.33 -0.79
C GLY A 83 -8.13 -4.22 -1.50
N PHE A 84 -8.96 -4.62 -2.44
CA PHE A 84 -9.92 -3.74 -3.13
C PHE A 84 -11.30 -4.35 -3.04
N ARG A 85 -12.30 -3.53 -2.74
CA ARG A 85 -13.69 -3.96 -2.75
C ARG A 85 -14.04 -4.57 -4.11
N PRO A 86 -14.80 -5.67 -4.18
CA PRO A 86 -15.00 -6.44 -5.41
C PRO A 86 -15.40 -5.62 -6.65
N ALA A 87 -16.31 -4.65 -6.47
CA ALA A 87 -16.79 -3.79 -7.55
C ALA A 87 -15.71 -2.87 -8.15
N TYR A 88 -14.56 -2.70 -7.46
CA TYR A 88 -13.49 -1.77 -7.84
C TYR A 88 -12.18 -2.48 -8.21
N ARG A 89 -12.19 -3.81 -8.37
CA ARG A 89 -11.03 -4.58 -8.81
C ARG A 89 -10.75 -4.32 -10.27
N ASN A 90 -9.81 -3.41 -10.49
CA ASN A 90 -9.40 -2.98 -11.82
C ASN A 90 -7.88 -2.89 -11.90
N ILE A 91 -7.31 -3.42 -12.98
CA ILE A 91 -5.86 -3.44 -13.21
C ILE A 91 -5.28 -2.01 -13.26
N ARG A 92 -5.99 -1.04 -13.79
CA ARG A 92 -5.53 0.36 -13.84
C ARG A 92 -5.43 0.95 -12.44
N ILE A 93 -6.44 0.72 -11.58
CA ILE A 93 -6.43 1.16 -10.19
C ILE A 93 -5.27 0.50 -9.44
N LEU A 94 -5.06 -0.80 -9.63
CA LEU A 94 -3.96 -1.54 -9.01
C LEU A 94 -2.60 -0.98 -9.42
N LYS A 95 -2.37 -0.73 -10.71
CA LYS A 95 -1.11 -0.15 -11.21
C LYS A 95 -0.86 1.24 -10.64
N ARG A 96 -1.87 2.11 -10.70
CA ARG A 96 -1.77 3.46 -10.15
C ARG A 96 -1.47 3.44 -8.65
N THR A 97 -2.11 2.52 -7.90
CA THR A 97 -1.82 2.31 -6.48
C THR A 97 -0.37 1.84 -6.29
N GLY A 98 0.10 0.90 -7.10
CA GLY A 98 1.47 0.44 -7.09
C GLY A 98 2.46 1.58 -7.33
N ASP A 99 2.25 2.41 -8.33
CA ASP A 99 3.14 3.53 -8.67
C ASP A 99 3.26 4.53 -7.51
N VAL A 100 2.16 4.88 -6.85
CA VAL A 100 2.16 5.76 -5.67
C VAL A 100 2.95 5.12 -4.52
N ILE A 101 2.73 3.84 -4.25
CA ILE A 101 3.43 3.10 -3.19
C ILE A 101 4.93 2.99 -3.51
N PHE A 102 5.31 2.67 -4.75
CA PHE A 102 6.71 2.54 -5.15
C PHE A 102 7.45 3.87 -5.03
N ARG A 103 6.81 4.97 -5.43
CA ARG A 103 7.35 6.31 -5.21
C ARG A 103 7.53 6.60 -3.72
N HIS A 104 6.56 6.28 -2.89
CA HIS A 104 6.64 6.48 -1.43
C HIS A 104 7.80 5.68 -0.82
N VAL A 105 7.97 4.41 -1.21
CA VAL A 105 9.07 3.54 -0.79
C VAL A 105 10.41 4.12 -1.22
N ALA A 106 10.51 4.61 -2.47
CA ALA A 106 11.72 5.25 -3.00
C ALA A 106 12.06 6.56 -2.27
N MET A 107 11.05 7.38 -1.96
CA MET A 107 11.23 8.63 -1.20
C MET A 107 11.79 8.39 0.20
N LYS A 108 11.46 7.27 0.82
CA LYS A 108 12.04 6.83 2.11
C LYS A 108 13.40 6.14 1.96
N GLY A 109 13.96 6.06 0.75
CA GLY A 109 15.28 5.51 0.46
C GLY A 109 15.36 3.99 0.39
N TYR A 110 14.23 3.26 0.46
CA TYR A 110 14.22 1.82 0.35
C TYR A 110 14.30 1.37 -1.11
N GLN A 111 15.15 0.37 -1.37
CA GLN A 111 15.37 -0.18 -2.71
C GLN A 111 14.84 -1.61 -2.87
N LEU A 112 14.25 -2.17 -1.82
CA LEU A 112 13.67 -3.51 -1.87
C LEU A 112 12.28 -3.50 -1.23
N LEU A 113 11.30 -3.97 -1.98
CA LEU A 113 9.92 -4.16 -1.54
C LEU A 113 9.56 -5.64 -1.59
N VAL A 114 9.08 -6.17 -0.48
CA VAL A 114 8.72 -7.59 -0.31
C VAL A 114 7.21 -7.71 -0.14
N THR A 115 6.63 -8.77 -0.68
CA THR A 115 5.25 -9.18 -0.36
C THR A 115 5.16 -10.70 -0.25
N HIS A 116 4.09 -11.16 0.39
CA HIS A 116 3.71 -12.56 0.42
C HIS A 116 2.30 -12.66 -0.14
N ALA A 117 2.13 -13.42 -1.21
CA ALA A 117 0.87 -13.56 -1.91
C ALA A 117 0.45 -15.04 -1.98
N GLU A 118 -0.85 -15.29 -1.88
CA GLU A 118 -1.39 -16.60 -2.22
C GLU A 118 -1.08 -16.93 -3.70
N PRO A 119 -0.89 -18.21 -4.06
CA PRO A 119 -0.52 -18.62 -5.42
C PRO A 119 -1.40 -18.02 -6.52
N LYS A 120 -2.71 -17.93 -6.26
CA LYS A 120 -3.69 -17.36 -7.22
C LYS A 120 -3.46 -15.88 -7.54
N TYR A 121 -2.80 -15.12 -6.63
CA TYR A 121 -2.50 -13.71 -6.82
C TYR A 121 -1.05 -13.45 -7.25
N ALA A 122 -0.15 -14.42 -7.09
CA ALA A 122 1.28 -14.23 -7.40
C ALA A 122 1.51 -13.72 -8.83
N SER A 123 0.85 -14.35 -9.81
CA SER A 123 0.93 -13.91 -11.23
C SER A 123 0.44 -12.48 -11.48
N LEU A 124 -0.49 -11.98 -10.66
CA LEU A 124 -0.95 -10.59 -10.74
C LEU A 124 0.16 -9.64 -10.30
N TRP A 125 0.81 -9.92 -9.17
CA TRP A 125 1.95 -9.15 -8.66
C TRP A 125 3.11 -9.15 -9.64
N GLU A 126 3.43 -10.32 -10.22
CA GLU A 126 4.52 -10.47 -11.20
C GLU A 126 4.24 -9.63 -12.46
N ARG A 127 3.11 -9.86 -13.12
CA ARG A 127 2.82 -9.27 -14.42
C ARG A 127 2.40 -7.80 -14.36
N MET A 128 1.69 -7.41 -13.31
CA MET A 128 1.11 -6.06 -13.25
C MET A 128 1.98 -5.08 -12.47
N LEU A 129 2.69 -5.57 -11.47
CA LEU A 129 3.47 -4.74 -10.54
C LEU A 129 4.97 -5.05 -10.58
N GLY A 130 5.43 -5.95 -11.47
CA GLY A 130 6.85 -6.22 -11.70
C GLY A 130 7.58 -6.82 -10.50
N PHE A 131 6.89 -7.64 -9.71
CA PHE A 131 7.52 -8.44 -8.68
C PHE A 131 8.12 -9.71 -9.29
N GLU A 132 9.09 -10.30 -8.60
CA GLU A 132 9.76 -11.55 -8.95
C GLU A 132 9.66 -12.52 -7.78
N ARG A 133 9.49 -13.81 -8.06
CA ARG A 133 9.46 -14.84 -7.02
C ARG A 133 10.85 -15.04 -6.42
N VAL A 134 10.88 -15.15 -5.11
CA VAL A 134 12.11 -15.54 -4.42
C VAL A 134 12.26 -17.05 -4.49
N VAL A 135 13.35 -17.50 -5.13
CA VAL A 135 13.68 -18.91 -5.27
C VAL A 135 14.50 -19.35 -4.07
N GLY A 136 14.25 -20.60 -3.58
CA GLY A 136 15.07 -21.22 -2.53
C GLY A 136 14.68 -20.86 -1.10
N ARG A 137 13.61 -20.08 -0.89
CA ARG A 137 13.03 -19.89 0.44
C ARG A 137 11.82 -20.79 0.65
N PRO A 138 11.63 -21.33 1.87
CA PRO A 138 10.43 -22.09 2.18
C PRO A 138 9.21 -21.19 2.09
N ALA A 139 8.11 -21.72 1.56
CA ALA A 139 6.84 -21.01 1.57
C ALA A 139 6.35 -20.77 3.00
N VAL A 140 5.73 -19.62 3.24
CA VAL A 140 5.11 -19.34 4.53
C VAL A 140 3.77 -20.06 4.59
N VAL A 141 3.70 -21.08 5.44
CA VAL A 141 2.47 -21.85 5.66
C VAL A 141 1.73 -21.25 6.85
N THR A 142 0.44 -20.93 6.65
CA THR A 142 -0.48 -20.49 7.70
C THR A 142 -1.66 -21.46 7.76
N GLU A 143 -2.16 -21.71 8.96
CA GLU A 143 -3.28 -22.63 9.15
C GLU A 143 -4.52 -22.18 8.34
N GLY A 144 -5.11 -23.12 7.60
CA GLY A 144 -6.30 -22.87 6.79
C GLY A 144 -6.09 -22.15 5.45
N HIS A 145 -4.85 -21.87 5.06
CA HIS A 145 -4.53 -21.17 3.81
C HIS A 145 -3.49 -21.93 2.97
N GLU A 146 -3.53 -21.71 1.66
CA GLU A 146 -2.46 -22.15 0.77
C GLU A 146 -1.13 -21.44 1.16
N PRO A 147 0.00 -22.14 0.97
CA PRO A 147 1.31 -21.56 1.28
C PRO A 147 1.54 -20.26 0.51
N TYR A 148 1.90 -19.20 1.21
CA TYR A 148 2.22 -17.92 0.58
C TYR A 148 3.54 -17.95 -0.16
N ILE A 149 3.55 -17.39 -1.36
CA ILE A 149 4.74 -17.20 -2.17
C ILE A 149 5.37 -15.86 -1.81
N GLU A 150 6.66 -15.86 -1.47
CA GLU A 150 7.43 -14.63 -1.28
C GLU A 150 7.80 -14.03 -2.64
N LEU A 151 7.49 -12.76 -2.79
CA LEU A 151 7.74 -11.97 -3.98
C LEU A 151 8.53 -10.72 -3.60
N VAL A 152 9.47 -10.33 -4.44
CA VAL A 152 10.28 -9.12 -4.26
C VAL A 152 10.22 -8.22 -5.48
N ARG A 153 10.36 -6.92 -5.24
CA ARG A 153 10.54 -5.93 -6.28
C ARG A 153 11.69 -4.99 -5.92
N ARG A 154 12.60 -4.76 -6.87
CA ARG A 154 13.61 -3.72 -6.75
C ARG A 154 12.98 -2.37 -7.04
N ILE A 155 13.24 -1.41 -6.18
CA ILE A 155 12.77 -0.02 -6.31
C ILE A 155 13.99 0.81 -6.70
N PRO A 156 13.99 1.47 -7.86
CA PRO A 156 15.06 2.36 -8.25
C PRO A 156 15.21 3.51 -7.25
N PRO A 157 16.44 3.91 -6.89
CA PRO A 157 16.63 5.08 -6.05
C PRO A 157 16.17 6.34 -6.78
N VAL A 158 15.69 7.32 -6.03
CA VAL A 158 15.28 8.63 -6.56
C VAL A 158 16.15 9.72 -5.94
N PRO A 159 16.53 10.75 -6.72
CA PRO A 159 17.38 11.84 -6.21
C PRO A 159 16.75 12.60 -5.03
N GLU A 160 15.42 12.65 -5.01
CA GLU A 160 14.63 13.36 -3.99
C GLU A 160 14.40 12.54 -2.71
N ALA A 161 15.01 11.35 -2.58
CA ALA A 161 14.89 10.54 -1.38
C ALA A 161 15.27 11.33 -0.12
N ILE A 162 14.48 11.19 0.92
CA ILE A 162 14.69 11.90 2.19
C ILE A 162 15.86 11.25 2.91
N THR A 163 16.98 11.97 2.96
CA THR A 163 18.21 11.54 3.62
C THR A 163 18.59 12.56 4.70
N MET A 164 19.66 12.27 5.45
CA MET A 164 20.20 13.23 6.41
C MET A 164 20.75 14.53 5.76
N GLN A 165 20.92 14.55 4.45
CA GLN A 165 21.33 15.72 3.66
C GLN A 165 20.15 16.49 3.08
N ALA A 166 18.92 16.00 3.23
CA ALA A 166 17.72 16.72 2.81
C ALA A 166 17.57 18.03 3.62
N ASP A 167 16.86 18.99 3.03
CA ASP A 167 16.49 20.20 3.78
C ASP A 167 15.81 19.80 5.09
N PRO A 168 16.29 20.25 6.26
CA PRO A 168 15.70 19.91 7.55
C PRO A 168 14.19 20.16 7.64
N LYS A 169 13.66 21.14 6.92
CA LYS A 169 12.22 21.42 6.88
C LYS A 169 11.40 20.24 6.39
N VAL A 170 11.92 19.44 5.45
CA VAL A 170 11.25 18.24 4.94
C VAL A 170 10.96 17.22 6.03
N LEU A 171 11.82 17.15 7.05
CA LEU A 171 11.66 16.23 8.19
C LEU A 171 10.47 16.58 9.11
N PHE A 172 9.97 17.81 9.01
CA PHE A 172 8.79 18.27 9.75
C PHE A 172 7.49 18.17 8.96
N ARG A 173 7.58 17.78 7.69
CA ARG A 173 6.40 17.60 6.82
C ARG A 173 5.69 16.29 7.12
N VAL A 174 4.40 16.28 6.86
CA VAL A 174 3.58 15.08 7.04
C VAL A 174 4.03 13.99 6.08
N GLU A 175 4.14 12.77 6.57
CA GLU A 175 4.54 11.62 5.75
C GLU A 175 3.63 11.48 4.51
N GLY A 176 4.24 11.36 3.34
CA GLY A 176 3.55 11.28 2.06
C GLY A 176 3.09 12.63 1.48
N GLN A 177 3.27 13.72 2.21
CA GLN A 177 2.97 15.09 1.77
C GLN A 177 4.24 15.95 1.75
N TRP A 178 5.36 15.36 1.35
CA TRP A 178 6.67 16.00 1.40
C TRP A 178 6.85 17.19 0.45
N ASP A 179 5.97 17.35 -0.52
CA ASP A 179 5.93 18.48 -1.46
C ASP A 179 5.10 19.66 -0.92
N HIS A 180 4.45 19.50 0.25
CA HIS A 180 3.64 20.54 0.87
C HIS A 180 4.32 21.10 2.11
N PRO A 181 4.18 22.40 2.40
CA PRO A 181 4.75 23.00 3.60
C PRO A 181 4.27 22.30 4.87
N GLY A 182 5.21 22.07 5.81
CA GLY A 182 4.90 21.53 7.13
C GLY A 182 4.38 22.60 8.09
N ALA A 183 3.97 22.16 9.28
CA ALA A 183 3.40 23.03 10.32
C ALA A 183 4.36 24.14 10.80
N PHE A 184 5.66 24.00 10.57
CA PHE A 184 6.69 24.95 10.96
C PHE A 184 7.21 25.80 9.79
N GLU A 185 6.62 25.68 8.62
CA GLU A 185 6.97 26.49 7.47
C GLU A 185 5.93 27.59 7.29
N SER A 186 6.38 28.84 7.21
CA SER A 186 5.51 29.95 6.88
C SER A 186 4.98 29.75 5.46
N VAL A 187 3.69 29.75 5.29
CA VAL A 187 3.09 29.94 3.97
C VAL A 187 3.20 31.45 3.73
N ASP A 188 4.27 31.87 3.05
CA ASP A 188 4.37 33.25 2.59
C ASP A 188 3.18 33.49 1.67
N GLY A 189 2.27 34.37 2.13
CA GLY A 189 1.04 34.78 1.47
C GLY A 189 1.29 35.71 0.28
#